data_1fff415c352e3f102fa598a0c6a72d72
#
_entry.id   1fff415c352e3f102fa598a0c6a72d72
#
_cell.length_a   1.000
_cell.length_b   1.000
_cell.length_c   1.000
_cell.angle_alpha   90.00
_cell.angle_beta   90.00
_cell.angle_gamma   90.00
#
_symmetry.space_group_name_H-M   'P 1'
#
loop_
_entity.id
_entity.type
_entity.pdbx_description
1 polymer ?
#
loop_
_entity_poly.entity_id
_entity_poly.type
_entity_poly.pdbx_seq_one_letter_code
_entity_poly.pdbx_strand_id
1 'polypeptide(L)'
;EKIPSLIQQAKIMSQKYDVVCTNPPYMGRRGMNLKLGKYLDEQFKDSKTDLFAVFIQHSFRLGKRHSYISMITMESWMFLSSFEELRNKIIKDSTIINLTHMPYEGKGRTSLGINFGTTAFILAKNKIKEYKGSYSYIQYTDIDEDGDPYVFPVQNERLKVTRMEDYEIIPSCPIAYWASKNLINNFKYGFSVE
;
A
#
# COMPACT_ATOMS: atom_id res chain seq x y z
N GLU A 1 31.40 23.22 -14.13
CA GLU A 1 30.84 21.92 -14.64
C GLU A 1 29.79 21.26 -13.70
N LYS A 2 29.77 21.56 -12.37
CA LYS A 2 28.80 20.96 -11.42
C LYS A 2 27.44 21.68 -11.38
N ILE A 3 27.35 22.95 -11.72
CA ILE A 3 26.13 23.75 -11.59
C ILE A 3 25.00 23.27 -12.52
N PRO A 4 25.21 22.93 -13.80
CA PRO A 4 24.16 22.44 -14.68
C PRO A 4 23.54 21.13 -14.17
N SER A 5 24.35 20.19 -13.64
CA SER A 5 23.85 18.93 -13.09
C SER A 5 23.04 19.12 -11.80
N LEU A 6 23.42 20.04 -10.94
CA LEU A 6 22.65 20.39 -9.74
C LEU A 6 21.30 21.04 -10.09
N ILE A 7 21.28 21.93 -11.09
CA ILE A 7 20.03 22.52 -11.59
C ILE A 7 19.11 21.44 -12.17
N GLN A 8 19.66 20.51 -12.94
CA GLN A 8 18.88 19.39 -13.48
C GLN A 8 18.31 18.50 -12.37
N GLN A 9 19.11 18.15 -11.36
CA GLN A 9 18.64 17.40 -10.19
C GLN A 9 17.52 18.15 -9.46
N ALA A 10 17.69 19.46 -9.22
CA ALA A 10 16.67 20.28 -8.56
C ALA A 10 15.36 20.31 -9.38
N LYS A 11 15.43 20.41 -10.71
CA LYS A 11 14.26 20.33 -11.60
C LYS A 11 13.54 18.98 -11.47
N ILE A 12 14.29 17.86 -11.53
CA ILE A 12 13.73 16.52 -11.39
C ILE A 12 13.06 16.34 -10.02
N MET A 13 13.70 16.80 -8.95
CA MET A 13 13.18 16.68 -7.58
C MET A 13 11.98 17.60 -7.29
N SER A 14 11.84 18.71 -7.99
CA SER A 14 10.77 19.69 -7.77
C SER A 14 9.54 19.47 -8.65
N GLN A 15 9.67 18.77 -9.77
CA GLN A 15 8.55 18.55 -10.68
C GLN A 15 7.56 17.52 -10.12
N LYS A 16 6.35 17.51 -10.70
CA LYS A 16 5.30 16.54 -10.41
C LYS A 16 5.12 15.58 -11.57
N TYR A 17 4.72 14.35 -11.25
CA TYR A 17 4.67 13.25 -12.19
C TYR A 17 3.25 12.73 -12.39
N ASP A 18 2.95 12.21 -13.59
CA ASP A 18 1.68 11.55 -13.88
C ASP A 18 1.63 10.13 -13.30
N VAL A 19 2.81 9.51 -13.18
CA VAL A 19 2.98 8.18 -12.58
C VAL A 19 4.18 8.22 -11.65
N VAL A 20 4.02 7.66 -10.45
CA VAL A 20 5.10 7.41 -9.48
C VAL A 20 5.13 5.91 -9.21
N CYS A 21 6.20 5.25 -9.67
CA CYS A 21 6.36 3.80 -9.54
C CYS A 21 7.70 3.48 -8.87
N THR A 22 7.69 2.65 -7.83
CA THR A 22 8.91 2.24 -7.13
C THR A 22 8.72 0.96 -6.32
N ASN A 23 9.83 0.27 -6.06
CA ASN A 23 9.96 -0.72 -5.01
C ASN A 23 10.81 -0.07 -3.89
N PRO A 24 10.19 0.42 -2.81
CA PRO A 24 10.89 1.16 -1.77
C PRO A 24 11.73 0.24 -0.88
N PRO A 25 12.76 0.77 -0.19
CA PRO A 25 13.48 -0.01 0.78
C PRO A 25 12.60 -0.37 1.99
N TYR A 26 12.75 -1.60 2.48
CA TYR A 26 12.11 -2.10 3.68
C TYR A 26 13.06 -1.90 4.86
N MET A 27 12.86 -0.82 5.60
CA MET A 27 13.72 -0.45 6.72
C MET A 27 12.87 0.10 7.85
N GLY A 28 12.63 -0.72 8.85
CA GLY A 28 11.96 -0.30 10.07
C GLY A 28 12.80 0.69 10.90
N ARG A 29 12.16 1.35 11.85
CA ARG A 29 12.74 2.42 12.68
C ARG A 29 14.11 2.06 13.29
N ARG A 30 14.32 0.81 13.69
CA ARG A 30 15.58 0.35 14.32
C ARG A 30 16.77 0.37 13.37
N GLY A 31 16.56 0.30 12.07
CA GLY A 31 17.61 0.37 11.05
C GLY A 31 17.99 1.80 10.64
N MET A 32 17.25 2.80 11.08
CA MET A 32 17.46 4.19 10.70
C MET A 32 18.49 4.88 11.59
N ASN A 33 19.37 5.68 10.99
CA ASN A 33 20.25 6.55 11.77
C ASN A 33 19.47 7.73 12.38
N LEU A 34 20.09 8.40 13.37
CA LEU A 34 19.46 9.49 14.11
C LEU A 34 18.98 10.65 13.22
N LYS A 35 19.76 11.00 12.18
CA LYS A 35 19.41 12.11 11.27
C LYS A 35 18.16 11.79 10.46
N LEU A 36 18.10 10.58 9.87
CA LEU A 36 16.92 10.12 9.13
C LEU A 36 15.72 10.02 10.06
N GLY A 37 15.91 9.41 11.23
CA GLY A 37 14.86 9.26 12.21
C GLY A 37 14.20 10.59 12.59
N LYS A 38 15.01 11.60 12.94
CA LYS A 38 14.52 12.95 13.28
C LYS A 38 13.76 13.58 12.11
N TYR A 39 14.29 13.49 10.90
CA TYR A 39 13.63 14.00 9.69
C TYR A 39 12.25 13.37 9.49
N LEU A 40 12.13 12.05 9.67
CA LEU A 40 10.85 11.35 9.53
C LEU A 40 9.86 11.72 10.63
N ASP A 41 10.33 11.93 11.87
CA ASP A 41 9.46 12.40 12.97
C ASP A 41 8.85 13.78 12.69
N GLU A 42 9.58 14.64 12.00
CA GLU A 42 9.12 15.98 11.64
C GLU A 42 8.22 15.98 10.40
N GLN A 43 8.59 15.21 9.35
CA GLN A 43 8.00 15.33 8.01
C GLN A 43 6.98 14.24 7.66
N PHE A 44 7.01 13.08 8.33
CA PHE A 44 6.26 11.87 7.96
C PHE A 44 5.66 11.14 9.18
N LYS A 45 4.97 11.88 10.03
CA LYS A 45 4.45 11.38 11.33
C LYS A 45 3.61 10.11 11.20
N ASP A 46 2.84 10.00 10.13
CA ASP A 46 1.87 8.91 9.93
C ASP A 46 2.48 7.63 9.33
N SER A 47 3.73 7.73 8.86
CA SER A 47 4.42 6.64 8.14
C SER A 47 5.84 6.36 8.63
N LYS A 48 6.31 7.09 9.63
CA LYS A 48 7.71 7.10 10.12
C LYS A 48 8.24 5.78 10.68
N THR A 49 7.39 4.79 10.86
CA THR A 49 7.75 3.49 11.45
C THR A 49 8.53 2.60 10.49
N ASP A 50 8.33 2.76 9.18
CA ASP A 50 9.08 2.06 8.15
C ASP A 50 9.23 2.90 6.88
N LEU A 51 10.37 2.75 6.18
CA LEU A 51 10.64 3.53 4.98
C LEU A 51 9.66 3.26 3.85
N PHE A 52 9.21 2.01 3.65
CA PHE A 52 8.23 1.76 2.59
C PHE A 52 6.96 2.59 2.78
N ALA A 53 6.50 2.76 4.01
CA ALA A 53 5.33 3.58 4.33
C ALA A 53 5.59 5.08 4.08
N VAL A 54 6.80 5.54 4.41
CA VAL A 54 7.25 6.90 4.07
C VAL A 54 7.22 7.12 2.55
N PHE A 55 7.67 6.14 1.77
CA PHE A 55 7.64 6.22 0.31
C PHE A 55 6.21 6.27 -0.24
N ILE A 56 5.27 5.52 0.34
CA ILE A 56 3.85 5.65 -0.01
C ILE A 56 3.40 7.10 0.21
N GLN A 57 3.59 7.65 1.41
CA GLN A 57 3.19 9.02 1.73
C GLN A 57 3.92 10.07 0.86
N HIS A 58 5.21 9.88 0.61
CA HIS A 58 6.00 10.79 -0.22
C HIS A 58 5.54 10.81 -1.69
N SER A 59 5.13 9.67 -2.21
CA SER A 59 4.65 9.55 -3.59
C SER A 59 3.39 10.37 -3.85
N PHE A 60 2.54 10.56 -2.85
CA PHE A 60 1.44 11.53 -2.94
C PHE A 60 1.96 12.97 -3.10
N ARG A 61 3.14 13.30 -2.55
CA ARG A 61 3.76 14.62 -2.74
C ARG A 61 4.37 14.76 -4.13
N LEU A 62 4.91 13.68 -4.73
CA LEU A 62 5.52 13.68 -6.06
C LEU A 62 4.50 13.65 -7.19
N GLY A 63 3.37 13.00 -7.00
CA GLY A 63 2.33 12.87 -8.02
C GLY A 63 1.60 14.19 -8.28
N LYS A 64 1.21 14.42 -9.54
CA LYS A 64 0.24 15.45 -9.93
C LYS A 64 -1.14 15.14 -9.36
N ARG A 65 -2.08 16.05 -9.49
CA ARG A 65 -3.50 15.74 -9.32
C ARG A 65 -3.92 14.70 -10.37
N HIS A 66 -4.66 13.67 -9.97
CA HIS A 66 -5.07 12.52 -10.82
C HIS A 66 -3.92 11.65 -11.35
N SER A 67 -2.76 11.68 -10.69
CA SER A 67 -1.65 10.75 -10.99
C SER A 67 -1.93 9.35 -10.46
N TYR A 68 -1.13 8.40 -10.95
CA TYR A 68 -1.11 7.04 -10.43
C TYR A 68 0.14 6.82 -9.59
N ILE A 69 -0.03 6.07 -8.49
CA ILE A 69 1.05 5.63 -7.61
C ILE A 69 1.05 4.11 -7.61
N SER A 70 2.17 3.49 -7.97
CA SER A 70 2.32 2.05 -8.02
C SER A 70 3.54 1.60 -7.23
N MET A 71 3.35 0.61 -6.36
CA MET A 71 4.44 0.08 -5.52
C MET A 71 4.27 -1.41 -5.25
N ILE A 72 5.41 -2.05 -4.93
CA ILE A 72 5.43 -3.29 -4.19
C ILE A 72 5.95 -2.97 -2.79
N THR A 73 5.21 -3.36 -1.74
CA THR A 73 5.56 -3.06 -0.34
C THR A 73 5.30 -4.25 0.56
N MET A 74 5.69 -4.16 1.83
CA MET A 74 5.18 -5.05 2.86
C MET A 74 3.65 -4.92 2.98
N GLU A 75 2.95 -6.01 3.27
CA GLU A 75 1.49 -6.04 3.46
C GLU A 75 1.02 -5.30 4.72
N SER A 76 1.92 -5.10 5.69
CA SER A 76 1.61 -4.63 7.05
C SER A 76 0.87 -3.29 7.11
N TRP A 77 1.04 -2.40 6.12
CA TRP A 77 0.30 -1.14 6.07
C TRP A 77 -1.20 -1.34 5.92
N MET A 78 -1.64 -2.47 5.40
CA MET A 78 -3.05 -2.77 5.18
C MET A 78 -3.85 -2.93 6.48
N PHE A 79 -3.20 -3.34 7.58
CA PHE A 79 -3.92 -3.72 8.80
C PHE A 79 -3.23 -3.35 10.13
N LEU A 80 -1.91 -3.09 10.20
CA LEU A 80 -1.30 -2.74 11.47
C LEU A 80 -1.73 -1.35 11.96
N SER A 81 -1.95 -1.22 13.27
CA SER A 81 -2.36 0.03 13.92
C SER A 81 -1.34 1.16 13.74
N SER A 82 -0.05 0.84 13.66
CA SER A 82 1.01 1.83 13.39
C SER A 82 0.88 2.55 12.05
N PHE A 83 0.07 2.05 11.12
CA PHE A 83 -0.20 2.64 9.82
C PHE A 83 -1.65 3.12 9.65
N GLU A 84 -2.42 3.19 10.72
CA GLU A 84 -3.84 3.60 10.67
C GLU A 84 -4.02 4.98 10.04
N GLU A 85 -3.25 5.97 10.46
CA GLU A 85 -3.31 7.33 9.91
C GLU A 85 -2.91 7.38 8.42
N LEU A 86 -1.94 6.57 8.01
CA LEU A 86 -1.58 6.42 6.61
C LEU A 86 -2.74 5.83 5.80
N ARG A 87 -3.38 4.76 6.30
CA ARG A 87 -4.55 4.15 5.66
C ARG A 87 -5.71 5.12 5.54
N ASN A 88 -6.02 5.85 6.62
CA ASN A 88 -7.07 6.85 6.62
C ASN A 88 -6.86 7.89 5.51
N LYS A 89 -5.62 8.35 5.31
CA LYS A 89 -5.28 9.26 4.21
C LYS A 89 -5.42 8.61 2.84
N ILE A 90 -4.94 7.37 2.67
CA ILE A 90 -5.09 6.64 1.41
C ILE A 90 -6.57 6.48 1.06
N ILE A 91 -7.39 6.05 2.01
CA ILE A 91 -8.83 5.83 1.79
C ILE A 91 -9.55 7.14 1.48
N LYS A 92 -9.19 8.22 2.15
CA LYS A 92 -9.80 9.53 1.96
C LYS A 92 -9.42 10.20 0.63
N ASP A 93 -8.14 10.16 0.27
CA ASP A 93 -7.56 11.01 -0.76
C ASP A 93 -7.27 10.27 -2.07
N SER A 94 -7.48 8.95 -2.12
CA SER A 94 -7.17 8.13 -3.29
C SER A 94 -8.18 7.01 -3.51
N THR A 95 -7.98 6.29 -4.61
CA THR A 95 -8.76 5.09 -4.95
C THR A 95 -7.80 3.96 -5.27
N ILE A 96 -7.98 2.81 -4.63
CA ILE A 96 -7.25 1.58 -4.99
C ILE A 96 -7.84 1.07 -6.31
N ILE A 97 -7.04 1.08 -7.37
CA ILE A 97 -7.41 0.58 -8.69
C ILE A 97 -7.32 -0.93 -8.72
N ASN A 98 -6.15 -1.43 -8.32
CA ASN A 98 -5.93 -2.84 -8.07
C ASN A 98 -4.93 -3.05 -6.94
N LEU A 99 -4.99 -4.24 -6.35
CA LEU A 99 -4.06 -4.68 -5.32
C LEU A 99 -3.87 -6.18 -5.44
N THR A 100 -2.63 -6.59 -5.58
CA THR A 100 -2.22 -8.00 -5.50
C THR A 100 -1.58 -8.24 -4.15
N HIS A 101 -2.09 -9.20 -3.42
CA HIS A 101 -1.67 -9.53 -2.06
C HIS A 101 -1.12 -10.96 -2.03
N MET A 102 0.12 -11.11 -1.62
CA MET A 102 0.77 -12.38 -1.36
C MET A 102 1.19 -12.39 0.11
N PRO A 103 0.37 -12.97 1.01
CA PRO A 103 0.69 -13.04 2.43
C PRO A 103 1.84 -14.00 2.69
N TYR A 104 2.53 -13.80 3.80
CA TYR A 104 3.53 -14.75 4.27
C TYR A 104 2.85 -15.90 5.03
N GLU A 105 2.89 -17.09 4.48
CA GLU A 105 2.26 -18.28 5.08
C GLU A 105 3.16 -19.03 6.07
N GLY A 106 4.32 -18.46 6.42
CA GLY A 106 5.26 -19.06 7.38
C GLY A 106 6.06 -20.24 6.81
N LYS A 107 5.98 -20.51 5.51
CA LYS A 107 6.66 -21.62 4.84
C LYS A 107 7.64 -21.09 3.79
N GLY A 108 8.93 -21.33 4.02
CA GLY A 108 9.95 -20.97 3.03
C GLY A 108 10.10 -19.45 2.79
N ARG A 109 10.49 -19.08 1.59
CA ARG A 109 10.59 -17.70 1.13
C ARG A 109 9.46 -17.41 0.16
N THR A 110 8.99 -16.17 0.16
CA THR A 110 8.12 -15.69 -0.93
C THR A 110 8.89 -15.68 -2.25
N SER A 111 8.19 -15.51 -3.37
CA SER A 111 8.78 -15.33 -4.71
C SER A 111 9.89 -14.27 -4.74
N LEU A 112 9.82 -13.27 -3.89
CA LEU A 112 10.83 -12.23 -3.74
C LEU A 112 12.00 -12.62 -2.80
N GLY A 113 12.04 -13.87 -2.31
CA GLY A 113 13.06 -14.35 -1.38
C GLY A 113 13.00 -13.74 0.02
N ILE A 114 11.85 -13.18 0.42
CA ILE A 114 11.65 -12.45 1.68
C ILE A 114 10.70 -13.23 2.61
N ASN A 115 10.85 -13.02 3.93
CA ASN A 115 10.10 -13.71 4.97
C ASN A 115 8.96 -12.85 5.54
N PHE A 116 8.24 -12.14 4.68
CA PHE A 116 7.05 -11.36 5.05
C PHE A 116 6.11 -11.25 3.85
N GLY A 117 4.83 -11.01 4.13
CA GLY A 117 3.84 -10.81 3.09
C GLY A 117 4.02 -9.48 2.34
N THR A 118 3.66 -9.48 1.08
CA THR A 118 3.82 -8.34 0.18
C THR A 118 2.52 -7.94 -0.47
N THR A 119 2.45 -6.69 -0.87
CA THR A 119 1.38 -6.16 -1.70
C THR A 119 1.95 -5.37 -2.86
N ALA A 120 1.45 -5.65 -4.06
CA ALA A 120 1.63 -4.79 -5.23
C ALA A 120 0.32 -4.06 -5.50
N PHE A 121 0.36 -2.73 -5.63
CA PHE A 121 -0.87 -1.96 -5.78
C PHE A 121 -0.71 -0.78 -6.73
N ILE A 122 -1.85 -0.33 -7.26
CA ILE A 122 -1.99 0.91 -8.00
C ILE A 122 -3.06 1.76 -7.31
N LEU A 123 -2.69 2.98 -6.90
CA LEU A 123 -3.58 4.00 -6.39
C LEU A 123 -3.78 5.09 -7.44
N ALA A 124 -5.01 5.51 -7.70
CA ALA A 124 -5.28 6.78 -8.34
C ALA A 124 -5.30 7.88 -7.27
N LYS A 125 -4.52 8.95 -7.45
CA LYS A 125 -4.44 10.09 -6.51
C LYS A 125 -5.65 11.00 -6.65
N ASN A 126 -6.84 10.42 -6.54
CA ASN A 126 -8.13 11.10 -6.42
C ASN A 126 -9.16 10.07 -5.97
N LYS A 127 -10.15 10.52 -5.23
CA LYS A 127 -11.30 9.69 -4.89
C LYS A 127 -12.20 9.55 -6.11
N ILE A 128 -12.39 8.31 -6.60
CA ILE A 128 -13.34 7.98 -7.64
C ILE A 128 -14.54 7.33 -6.97
N LYS A 129 -15.64 8.05 -6.94
CA LYS A 129 -16.86 7.63 -6.24
C LYS A 129 -17.38 6.30 -6.80
N GLU A 130 -17.76 5.39 -5.90
CA GLU A 130 -18.32 4.06 -6.22
C GLU A 130 -17.41 3.15 -7.07
N TYR A 131 -16.13 3.49 -7.17
CA TYR A 131 -15.19 2.66 -7.92
C TYR A 131 -14.98 1.31 -7.23
N LYS A 132 -15.04 0.25 -8.01
CA LYS A 132 -14.76 -1.11 -7.55
C LYS A 132 -13.34 -1.49 -7.96
N GLY A 133 -12.43 -1.49 -6.98
CA GLY A 133 -11.07 -1.98 -7.16
C GLY A 133 -11.03 -3.50 -7.30
N SER A 134 -10.01 -3.99 -7.98
CA SER A 134 -9.72 -5.42 -8.12
C SER A 134 -8.64 -5.85 -7.14
N TYR A 135 -8.90 -6.91 -6.39
CA TYR A 135 -8.02 -7.42 -5.35
C TYR A 135 -7.75 -8.90 -5.58
N SER A 136 -6.49 -9.26 -5.85
CA SER A 136 -6.06 -10.64 -6.05
C SER A 136 -5.30 -11.12 -4.83
N TYR A 137 -5.68 -12.29 -4.32
CA TYR A 137 -4.95 -12.98 -3.26
C TYR A 137 -4.21 -14.16 -3.85
N ILE A 138 -2.88 -14.17 -3.76
CA ILE A 138 -2.02 -15.22 -4.30
C ILE A 138 -1.50 -16.08 -3.15
N GLN A 139 -1.77 -17.37 -3.18
CA GLN A 139 -1.24 -18.36 -2.25
C GLN A 139 0.03 -19.02 -2.79
N TYR A 140 0.79 -19.67 -1.91
CA TYR A 140 1.98 -20.44 -2.31
C TYR A 140 1.66 -21.58 -3.29
N THR A 141 0.42 -22.08 -3.31
CA THR A 141 -0.04 -23.07 -4.28
C THR A 141 -0.30 -22.51 -5.69
N ASP A 142 -0.32 -21.20 -5.83
CA ASP A 142 -0.57 -20.53 -7.12
C ASP A 142 0.74 -20.15 -7.83
N ILE A 143 1.90 -20.40 -7.22
CA ILE A 143 3.23 -20.04 -7.73
C ILE A 143 4.08 -21.28 -8.00
N ASP A 144 4.99 -21.16 -8.94
CA ASP A 144 5.98 -22.19 -9.27
C ASP A 144 7.21 -22.15 -8.33
N GLU A 145 8.24 -22.94 -8.64
CA GLU A 145 9.48 -23.02 -7.86
C GLU A 145 10.30 -21.71 -7.89
N ASP A 146 10.16 -20.92 -8.96
CA ASP A 146 10.79 -19.61 -9.11
C ASP A 146 9.97 -18.50 -8.41
N GLY A 147 8.74 -18.82 -7.98
CA GLY A 147 7.84 -17.94 -7.28
C GLY A 147 6.95 -17.12 -8.21
N ASP A 148 6.89 -17.47 -9.47
CA ASP A 148 6.02 -16.83 -10.44
C ASP A 148 4.62 -17.47 -10.43
N PRO A 149 3.53 -16.68 -10.47
CA PRO A 149 2.19 -17.22 -10.55
C PRO A 149 1.99 -18.03 -11.84
N TYR A 150 1.47 -19.26 -11.73
CA TYR A 150 1.11 -20.07 -12.91
C TYR A 150 0.13 -19.36 -13.85
N VAL A 151 -0.75 -18.54 -13.28
CA VAL A 151 -1.72 -17.71 -14.01
C VAL A 151 -1.84 -16.36 -13.34
N PHE A 152 -1.76 -15.28 -14.11
CA PHE A 152 -1.97 -13.92 -13.59
C PHE A 152 -2.85 -13.08 -14.54
N PRO A 153 -3.86 -12.35 -14.05
CA PRO A 153 -4.37 -12.37 -12.67
C PRO A 153 -5.01 -13.71 -12.31
N VAL A 154 -4.88 -14.10 -11.03
CA VAL A 154 -5.49 -15.33 -10.53
C VAL A 154 -7.01 -15.18 -10.53
N GLN A 155 -7.70 -15.88 -11.43
CA GLN A 155 -9.16 -15.83 -11.60
C GLN A 155 -9.82 -16.99 -10.84
N ASN A 156 -10.09 -16.78 -9.56
CA ASN A 156 -10.77 -17.73 -8.70
C ASN A 156 -11.59 -17.00 -7.62
N GLU A 157 -12.11 -17.70 -6.62
CA GLU A 157 -12.90 -17.13 -5.52
C GLU A 157 -12.13 -16.11 -4.66
N ARG A 158 -10.80 -16.08 -4.77
CA ARG A 158 -9.93 -15.12 -4.07
C ARG A 158 -9.74 -13.80 -4.83
N LEU A 159 -10.19 -13.72 -6.07
CA LEU A 159 -10.31 -12.46 -6.77
C LEU A 159 -11.56 -11.73 -6.27
N LYS A 160 -11.37 -10.60 -5.63
CA LYS A 160 -12.46 -9.76 -5.12
C LYS A 160 -12.54 -8.45 -5.91
N VAL A 161 -13.76 -8.02 -6.16
CA VAL A 161 -14.04 -6.72 -6.77
C VAL A 161 -14.98 -5.98 -5.82
N THR A 162 -14.42 -4.99 -5.09
CA THR A 162 -15.15 -4.31 -4.01
C THR A 162 -14.77 -2.83 -3.95
N ARG A 163 -15.59 -2.02 -3.30
CA ARG A 163 -15.36 -0.59 -3.08
C ARG A 163 -14.58 -0.38 -1.79
N MET A 164 -13.76 0.65 -1.75
CA MET A 164 -13.06 1.04 -0.52
C MET A 164 -14.05 1.43 0.59
N GLU A 165 -15.16 2.03 0.24
CA GLU A 165 -16.22 2.43 1.17
C GLU A 165 -16.84 1.22 1.91
N ASP A 166 -16.76 0.03 1.33
CA ASP A 166 -17.35 -1.16 1.95
C ASP A 166 -16.60 -1.58 3.23
N TYR A 167 -15.29 -1.34 3.32
CA TYR A 167 -14.50 -1.67 4.51
C TYR A 167 -14.00 -0.46 5.31
N GLU A 168 -14.24 0.76 4.84
CA GLU A 168 -13.92 2.00 5.56
C GLU A 168 -14.63 2.09 6.93
N ILE A 169 -15.78 1.43 7.06
CA ILE A 169 -16.57 1.39 8.31
C ILE A 169 -15.99 0.47 9.39
N ILE A 170 -15.03 -0.39 9.03
CA ILE A 170 -14.38 -1.27 9.99
C ILE A 170 -13.43 -0.43 10.85
N PRO A 171 -13.45 -0.56 12.20
CA PRO A 171 -12.54 0.17 13.08
C PRO A 171 -11.08 0.06 12.65
N SER A 172 -10.32 1.17 12.69
CA SER A 172 -8.94 1.28 12.20
C SER A 172 -8.78 1.12 10.68
N CYS A 173 -9.88 1.10 9.94
CA CYS A 173 -9.92 1.09 8.46
C CYS A 173 -8.93 0.11 7.80
N PRO A 174 -8.88 -1.18 8.19
CA PRO A 174 -8.02 -2.15 7.51
C PRO A 174 -8.45 -2.29 6.04
N ILE A 175 -7.50 -2.58 5.15
CA ILE A 175 -7.82 -2.87 3.74
C ILE A 175 -8.39 -4.30 3.67
N ALA A 176 -9.56 -4.49 4.24
CA ALA A 176 -10.20 -5.79 4.43
C ALA A 176 -11.06 -6.20 3.22
N TYR A 177 -10.48 -6.16 2.02
CA TYR A 177 -11.16 -6.50 0.76
C TYR A 177 -11.77 -7.90 0.72
N TRP A 178 -11.31 -8.81 1.58
CA TRP A 178 -11.81 -10.18 1.74
C TRP A 178 -13.04 -10.27 2.65
N ALA A 179 -13.37 -9.20 3.38
CA ALA A 179 -14.47 -9.21 4.34
C ALA A 179 -15.81 -9.47 3.64
N SER A 180 -16.60 -10.40 4.20
CA SER A 180 -17.94 -10.67 3.68
C SER A 180 -18.89 -9.50 3.95
N LYS A 181 -19.92 -9.36 3.12
CA LYS A 181 -20.96 -8.33 3.34
C LYS A 181 -21.63 -8.47 4.71
N ASN A 182 -21.81 -9.69 5.20
CA ASN A 182 -22.39 -9.92 6.53
C ASN A 182 -21.48 -9.39 7.64
N LEU A 183 -20.16 -9.62 7.54
CA LEU A 183 -19.19 -9.07 8.49
C LEU A 183 -19.20 -7.54 8.46
N ILE A 184 -19.16 -6.94 7.28
CA ILE A 184 -19.21 -5.50 7.10
C ILE A 184 -20.51 -4.91 7.69
N ASN A 185 -21.65 -5.56 7.44
CA ASN A 185 -22.93 -5.12 7.98
C ASN A 185 -22.97 -5.20 9.52
N ASN A 186 -22.28 -6.15 10.15
CA ASN A 186 -22.20 -6.22 11.61
C ASN A 186 -21.51 -4.98 12.20
N PHE A 187 -20.49 -4.44 11.54
CA PHE A 187 -19.88 -3.16 11.95
C PHE A 187 -20.80 -1.97 11.69
N LYS A 188 -21.66 -2.04 10.68
CA LYS A 188 -22.58 -0.94 10.34
C LYS A 188 -23.79 -0.88 11.25
N TYR A 189 -24.32 -2.03 11.68
CA TYR A 189 -25.59 -2.13 12.42
C TYR A 189 -25.41 -2.85 13.77
N GLY A 190 -24.25 -3.38 14.09
CA GLY A 190 -23.97 -4.04 15.36
C GLY A 190 -23.87 -3.02 16.50
N PHE A 191 -24.37 -3.40 17.68
CA PHE A 191 -24.13 -2.64 18.89
C PHE A 191 -22.68 -2.80 19.32
N SER A 192 -22.03 -1.70 19.70
CA SER A 192 -20.77 -1.76 20.44
C SER A 192 -21.00 -2.58 21.71
N VAL A 193 -20.28 -3.67 21.87
CA VAL A 193 -20.22 -4.37 23.17
C VAL A 193 -19.24 -3.53 24.00
N GLU A 194 -19.75 -2.79 24.97
CA GLU A 194 -18.96 -2.11 25.98
C GLU A 194 -18.27 -3.11 26.91
#